data_616b258387d11d758ee30f18bdb11b92
#
_entry.id   616b258387d11d758ee30f18bdb11b92
#
_cell.length_a   1.000
_cell.length_b   1.000
_cell.length_c   1.000
_cell.angle_alpha   90.00
_cell.angle_beta   90.00
_cell.angle_gamma   90.00
#
_symmetry.space_group_name_H-M   'P 1'
#
loop_
_entity.id
_entity.type
_entity.pdbx_description
1 polymer ?
#
loop_
_entity_poly.entity_id
_entity_poly.type
_entity_poly.pdbx_seq_one_letter_code
_entity_poly.pdbx_strand_id
1 'polypeptide(L)'
;MHAKTIIYMNMARKHVALFDLDGVILDSESGYTDFWNIIGEKFGLGKDFGLIIKGQTLVKILNEHFPNPTDAEYASRAIVEYEKNMPYEFIPGAEQFIDSLKKEGISCAIVTSSNKEKMDNVYLRHPGLKEKFDHILTSEDFKKSKPSPECYLRAMEMFSVTPEEAVIFEDSICGLQSAKESGATVVGLSTTNSAETVAEYADYVISDFTGHSFREFIR
;
A
#
# COMPACT_ATOMS: atom_id res chain seq x y z
N MET A 1 23.69 46.75 26.13
CA MET A 1 23.74 45.79 24.97
C MET A 1 23.17 44.48 25.47
N HIS A 2 21.92 44.18 25.04
CA HIS A 2 21.27 42.92 25.42
C HIS A 2 21.48 41.94 24.27
N ALA A 3 22.32 40.92 24.48
CA ALA A 3 22.48 39.84 23.57
C ALA A 3 21.20 38.99 23.60
N LYS A 4 20.41 39.01 22.52
CA LYS A 4 19.33 38.07 22.31
C LYS A 4 19.95 36.71 21.99
N THR A 5 19.97 35.81 22.98
CA THR A 5 20.27 34.40 22.74
C THR A 5 19.13 33.81 21.93
N ILE A 6 19.36 33.62 20.62
CA ILE A 6 18.46 32.87 19.77
C ILE A 6 18.64 31.40 20.14
N ILE A 7 17.70 30.87 20.92
CA ILE A 7 17.61 29.44 21.19
C ILE A 7 17.06 28.82 19.90
N TYR A 8 17.94 28.30 19.04
CA TYR A 8 17.54 27.33 18.01
C TYR A 8 17.13 26.07 18.78
N MET A 9 15.83 25.94 19.04
CA MET A 9 15.25 24.63 19.32
C MET A 9 15.50 23.79 18.06
N ASN A 10 16.42 22.85 18.19
CA ASN A 10 16.62 21.80 17.22
C ASN A 10 15.33 20.93 17.28
N MET A 11 14.28 21.35 16.56
CA MET A 11 13.11 20.49 16.35
C MET A 11 13.63 19.31 15.54
N ALA A 12 13.78 18.16 16.21
CA ALA A 12 14.04 16.91 15.51
C ALA A 12 13.04 16.81 14.35
N ARG A 13 13.54 16.57 13.15
CA ARG A 13 12.67 16.40 11.97
C ARG A 13 11.61 15.36 12.30
N LYS A 14 10.35 15.72 12.08
CA LYS A 14 9.22 14.83 12.29
C LYS A 14 9.12 13.94 11.07
N HIS A 15 9.60 12.70 11.16
CA HIS A 15 9.43 11.75 10.09
C HIS A 15 8.10 11.01 10.21
N VAL A 16 7.53 10.65 9.05
CA VAL A 16 6.32 9.83 8.96
C VAL A 16 6.53 8.64 8.03
N ALA A 17 5.91 7.52 8.36
CA ALA A 17 5.88 6.32 7.55
C ALA A 17 4.50 6.17 6.88
N LEU A 18 4.47 6.08 5.56
CA LEU A 18 3.25 5.91 4.76
C LEU A 18 3.30 4.55 4.08
N PHE A 19 2.31 3.73 4.28
CA PHE A 19 2.28 2.37 3.78
C PHE A 19 1.13 2.18 2.79
N ASP A 20 1.40 1.59 1.62
CA ASP A 20 0.33 0.88 0.95
C ASP A 20 -0.14 -0.31 1.80
N LEU A 21 -1.25 -0.91 1.45
CA LEU A 21 -1.82 -2.04 2.19
C LEU A 21 -1.47 -3.37 1.54
N ASP A 22 -1.92 -3.54 0.31
CA ASP A 22 -1.86 -4.79 -0.44
C ASP A 22 -0.45 -5.03 -0.96
N GLY A 23 0.15 -6.19 -0.64
CA GLY A 23 1.54 -6.48 -1.01
C GLY A 23 2.60 -5.75 -0.17
N VAL A 24 2.19 -4.86 0.75
CA VAL A 24 3.08 -4.12 1.67
C VAL A 24 2.84 -4.53 3.12
N ILE A 25 1.66 -4.30 3.65
CA ILE A 25 1.28 -4.72 5.01
C ILE A 25 0.72 -6.13 4.98
N LEU A 26 -0.15 -6.42 3.99
CA LEU A 26 -0.86 -7.68 3.86
C LEU A 26 -0.47 -8.40 2.56
N ASP A 27 -0.21 -9.69 2.64
CA ASP A 27 -0.04 -10.57 1.48
C ASP A 27 -1.41 -10.94 0.91
N SER A 28 -2.00 -10.01 0.16
CA SER A 28 -3.25 -10.23 -0.56
C SER A 28 -3.04 -10.58 -2.04
N GLU A 29 -1.89 -10.24 -2.61
CA GLU A 29 -1.60 -10.37 -4.04
C GLU A 29 -1.49 -11.84 -4.50
N SER A 30 -0.87 -12.72 -3.68
CA SER A 30 -0.83 -14.15 -3.97
C SER A 30 -2.24 -14.74 -4.03
N GLY A 31 -3.08 -14.37 -3.07
CA GLY A 31 -4.46 -14.81 -3.00
C GLY A 31 -5.32 -14.30 -4.18
N TYR A 32 -5.14 -13.05 -4.59
CA TYR A 32 -5.83 -12.54 -5.80
C TYR A 32 -5.37 -13.27 -7.07
N THR A 33 -4.09 -13.56 -7.20
CA THR A 33 -3.56 -14.31 -8.34
C THR A 33 -4.22 -15.69 -8.43
N ASP A 34 -4.29 -16.42 -7.33
CA ASP A 34 -4.92 -17.74 -7.28
C ASP A 34 -6.43 -17.67 -7.58
N PHE A 35 -7.13 -16.71 -6.98
CA PHE A 35 -8.54 -16.47 -7.26
C PHE A 35 -8.79 -16.23 -8.76
N TRP A 36 -8.04 -15.32 -9.36
CA TRP A 36 -8.21 -14.97 -10.77
C TRP A 36 -7.79 -16.10 -11.71
N ASN A 37 -6.84 -16.95 -11.33
CA ASN A 37 -6.52 -18.16 -12.07
C ASN A 37 -7.72 -19.11 -12.11
N ILE A 38 -8.39 -19.33 -10.98
CA ILE A 38 -9.60 -20.15 -10.89
C ILE A 38 -10.73 -19.56 -11.76
N ILE A 39 -10.95 -18.27 -11.70
CA ILE A 39 -11.93 -17.56 -12.54
C ILE A 39 -11.55 -17.66 -14.02
N GLY A 40 -10.26 -17.49 -14.34
CA GLY A 40 -9.75 -17.60 -15.71
C GLY A 40 -9.99 -18.98 -16.32
N GLU A 41 -9.73 -20.06 -15.59
CA GLU A 41 -10.02 -21.41 -16.06
C GLU A 41 -11.53 -21.62 -16.29
N LYS A 42 -12.37 -21.16 -15.36
CA LYS A 42 -13.82 -21.26 -15.45
C LYS A 42 -14.40 -20.61 -16.70
N PHE A 43 -13.89 -19.45 -17.12
CA PHE A 43 -14.39 -18.68 -18.26
C PHE A 43 -13.54 -18.82 -19.52
N GLY A 44 -12.58 -19.76 -19.55
CA GLY A 44 -11.74 -20.03 -20.72
C GLY A 44 -10.71 -18.93 -21.03
N LEU A 45 -10.35 -18.10 -20.05
CA LEU A 45 -9.34 -17.03 -20.16
C LEU A 45 -7.90 -17.53 -19.89
N GLY A 46 -7.76 -18.79 -19.46
CA GLY A 46 -6.48 -19.46 -19.22
C GLY A 46 -6.14 -19.62 -17.72
N LYS A 47 -5.28 -20.59 -17.45
CA LYS A 47 -4.87 -20.94 -16.07
C LYS A 47 -3.99 -19.90 -15.39
N ASP A 48 -3.32 -19.06 -16.17
CA ASP A 48 -2.40 -18.01 -15.67
C ASP A 48 -3.06 -16.62 -15.76
N PHE A 49 -4.40 -16.57 -15.82
CA PHE A 49 -5.16 -15.32 -15.99
C PHE A 49 -4.86 -14.30 -14.89
N GLY A 50 -4.72 -14.74 -13.64
CA GLY A 50 -4.36 -13.90 -12.52
C GLY A 50 -3.03 -13.17 -12.70
N LEU A 51 -2.04 -13.81 -13.34
CA LEU A 51 -0.75 -13.17 -13.63
C LEU A 51 -0.90 -12.11 -14.75
N ILE A 52 -1.77 -12.34 -15.72
CA ILE A 52 -1.98 -11.44 -16.87
C ILE A 52 -2.63 -10.13 -16.43
N ILE A 53 -3.56 -10.20 -15.47
CA ILE A 53 -4.33 -9.02 -15.00
C ILE A 53 -3.73 -8.35 -13.76
N LYS A 54 -2.59 -8.85 -13.25
CA LYS A 54 -1.96 -8.35 -12.03
C LYS A 54 -1.77 -6.83 -12.08
N GLY A 55 -2.16 -6.14 -11.01
CA GLY A 55 -2.08 -4.68 -10.91
C GLY A 55 -3.18 -3.91 -11.66
N GLN A 56 -4.15 -4.60 -12.28
CA GLN A 56 -5.29 -3.96 -12.92
C GLN A 56 -6.44 -3.74 -11.94
N THR A 57 -7.25 -2.69 -12.18
CA THR A 57 -8.46 -2.47 -11.39
C THR A 57 -9.56 -3.45 -11.79
N LEU A 58 -10.45 -3.81 -10.84
CA LEU A 58 -11.59 -4.69 -11.12
C LEU A 58 -12.42 -4.20 -12.31
N VAL A 59 -12.70 -2.90 -12.40
CA VAL A 59 -13.46 -2.30 -13.50
C VAL A 59 -12.79 -2.58 -14.85
N LYS A 60 -11.47 -2.43 -14.95
CA LYS A 60 -10.72 -2.70 -16.16
C LYS A 60 -10.77 -4.19 -16.52
N ILE A 61 -10.53 -5.07 -15.55
CA ILE A 61 -10.58 -6.52 -15.73
C ILE A 61 -11.94 -6.96 -16.30
N LEU A 62 -13.04 -6.48 -15.68
CA LEU A 62 -14.38 -6.84 -16.12
C LEU A 62 -14.67 -6.33 -17.54
N ASN A 63 -14.32 -5.09 -17.85
CA ASN A 63 -14.57 -4.50 -19.17
C ASN A 63 -13.77 -5.14 -20.29
N GLU A 64 -12.51 -5.53 -20.05
CA GLU A 64 -11.63 -6.06 -21.08
C GLU A 64 -11.79 -7.57 -21.29
N HIS A 65 -12.11 -8.32 -20.24
CA HIS A 65 -12.08 -9.79 -20.29
C HIS A 65 -13.44 -10.46 -20.13
N PHE A 66 -14.49 -9.74 -19.69
CA PHE A 66 -15.83 -10.28 -19.48
C PHE A 66 -16.88 -9.53 -20.30
N PRO A 67 -16.91 -9.71 -21.65
CA PRO A 67 -17.85 -9.01 -22.52
C PRO A 67 -19.31 -9.43 -22.29
N ASN A 68 -19.55 -10.61 -21.70
CA ASN A 68 -20.88 -11.06 -21.32
C ASN A 68 -21.25 -10.46 -19.95
N PRO A 69 -22.35 -9.67 -19.83
CA PRO A 69 -22.75 -9.05 -18.56
C PRO A 69 -22.98 -10.05 -17.42
N THR A 70 -23.50 -11.25 -17.73
CA THR A 70 -23.74 -12.29 -16.71
C THR A 70 -22.42 -12.82 -16.13
N ASP A 71 -21.41 -13.00 -16.99
CA ASP A 71 -20.08 -13.48 -16.56
C ASP A 71 -19.35 -12.40 -15.77
N ALA A 72 -19.46 -11.14 -16.19
CA ALA A 72 -18.93 -10.00 -15.45
C ALA A 72 -19.56 -9.86 -14.06
N GLU A 73 -20.89 -10.02 -13.98
CA GLU A 73 -21.60 -9.99 -12.69
C GLU A 73 -21.17 -11.16 -11.79
N TYR A 74 -21.00 -12.37 -12.38
CA TYR A 74 -20.49 -13.51 -11.61
C TYR A 74 -19.10 -13.24 -11.07
N ALA A 75 -18.16 -12.78 -11.89
CA ALA A 75 -16.79 -12.49 -11.48
C ALA A 75 -16.75 -11.40 -10.40
N SER A 76 -17.57 -10.35 -10.57
CA SER A 76 -17.69 -9.26 -9.58
C SER A 76 -18.22 -9.73 -8.23
N ARG A 77 -19.24 -10.59 -8.21
CA ARG A 77 -19.76 -11.17 -6.95
C ARG A 77 -18.77 -12.14 -6.32
N ALA A 78 -18.10 -12.95 -7.16
CA ALA A 78 -17.14 -13.92 -6.67
C ALA A 78 -15.94 -13.27 -5.98
N ILE A 79 -15.42 -12.15 -6.49
CA ILE A 79 -14.32 -11.43 -5.84
C ILE A 79 -14.74 -10.84 -4.50
N VAL A 80 -15.93 -10.25 -4.40
CA VAL A 80 -16.46 -9.72 -3.15
C VAL A 80 -16.58 -10.83 -2.09
N GLU A 81 -17.07 -12.02 -2.49
CA GLU A 81 -17.19 -13.15 -1.57
C GLU A 81 -15.83 -13.73 -1.19
N TYR A 82 -14.87 -13.74 -2.12
CA TYR A 82 -13.49 -14.14 -1.85
C TYR A 82 -12.84 -13.22 -0.83
N GLU A 83 -12.96 -11.90 -1.01
CA GLU A 83 -12.40 -10.88 -0.09
C GLU A 83 -12.93 -11.03 1.33
N LYS A 84 -14.21 -11.37 1.54
CA LYS A 84 -14.78 -11.65 2.87
C LYS A 84 -14.09 -12.80 3.60
N ASN A 85 -13.60 -13.77 2.83
CA ASN A 85 -13.01 -14.99 3.36
C ASN A 85 -11.48 -15.03 3.25
N MET A 86 -10.87 -14.00 2.65
CA MET A 86 -9.42 -13.89 2.51
C MET A 86 -8.74 -13.86 3.89
N PRO A 87 -7.64 -14.58 4.09
CA PRO A 87 -6.95 -14.63 5.38
C PRO A 87 -6.27 -13.30 5.74
N TYR A 88 -5.87 -12.49 4.76
CA TYR A 88 -5.16 -11.22 4.94
C TYR A 88 -3.91 -11.38 5.81
N GLU A 89 -3.08 -12.39 5.51
CA GLU A 89 -1.84 -12.62 6.24
C GLU A 89 -0.91 -11.41 6.16
N PHE A 90 -0.17 -11.13 7.24
CA PHE A 90 0.82 -10.06 7.21
C PHE A 90 2.03 -10.44 6.35
N ILE A 91 2.55 -9.48 5.60
CA ILE A 91 3.90 -9.59 5.02
C ILE A 91 4.91 -9.83 6.17
N PRO A 92 5.89 -10.74 6.00
CA PRO A 92 6.85 -11.06 7.05
C PRO A 92 7.48 -9.80 7.68
N GLY A 93 7.44 -9.71 9.00
CA GLY A 93 8.01 -8.58 9.75
C GLY A 93 7.18 -7.29 9.76
N ALA A 94 6.10 -7.17 8.95
CA ALA A 94 5.33 -5.92 8.84
C ALA A 94 4.73 -5.47 10.18
N GLU A 95 4.09 -6.40 10.90
CA GLU A 95 3.48 -6.06 12.19
C GLU A 95 4.50 -5.58 13.22
N GLN A 96 5.66 -6.27 13.33
CA GLN A 96 6.74 -5.91 14.25
C GLN A 96 7.38 -4.56 13.87
N PHE A 97 7.52 -4.30 12.56
CA PHE A 97 8.04 -3.04 12.05
C PHE A 97 7.12 -1.88 12.42
N ILE A 98 5.81 -1.99 12.17
CA ILE A 98 4.81 -0.99 12.54
C ILE A 98 4.79 -0.75 14.05
N ASP A 99 4.84 -1.81 14.86
CA ASP A 99 4.90 -1.69 16.32
C ASP A 99 6.18 -0.99 16.81
N SER A 100 7.29 -1.11 16.07
CA SER A 100 8.54 -0.40 16.38
C SER A 100 8.42 1.11 16.13
N LEU A 101 7.73 1.53 15.06
CA LEU A 101 7.47 2.95 14.76
C LEU A 101 6.74 3.62 15.92
N LYS A 102 5.69 2.96 16.43
CA LYS A 102 4.90 3.47 17.55
C LYS A 102 5.74 3.63 18.83
N LYS A 103 6.63 2.67 19.10
CA LYS A 103 7.58 2.76 20.25
C LYS A 103 8.60 3.89 20.09
N GLU A 104 8.99 4.20 18.86
CA GLU A 104 9.91 5.29 18.53
C GLU A 104 9.20 6.65 18.39
N GLY A 105 7.88 6.71 18.52
CA GLY A 105 7.09 7.93 18.37
C GLY A 105 7.00 8.43 16.92
N ILE A 106 7.18 7.54 15.96
CA ILE A 106 7.07 7.84 14.53
C ILE A 106 5.61 7.65 14.12
N SER A 107 5.02 8.71 13.57
CA SER A 107 3.65 8.67 13.06
C SER A 107 3.57 7.85 11.78
N CYS A 108 2.45 7.15 11.57
CA CYS A 108 2.26 6.34 10.39
C CYS A 108 0.82 6.32 9.88
N ALA A 109 0.66 6.10 8.57
CA ALA A 109 -0.65 5.95 7.93
C ALA A 109 -0.67 4.82 6.91
N ILE A 110 -1.85 4.24 6.70
CA ILE A 110 -2.17 3.45 5.52
C ILE A 110 -2.67 4.38 4.42
N VAL A 111 -2.19 4.19 3.18
CA VAL A 111 -2.61 4.94 1.99
C VAL A 111 -2.88 3.93 0.87
N THR A 112 -4.11 3.44 0.80
CA THR A 112 -4.48 2.32 -0.07
C THR A 112 -5.46 2.72 -1.17
N SER A 113 -5.36 2.05 -2.32
CA SER A 113 -6.38 2.09 -3.39
C SER A 113 -7.59 1.20 -3.10
N SER A 114 -7.57 0.46 -2.01
CA SER A 114 -8.71 -0.33 -1.53
C SER A 114 -9.83 0.57 -1.01
N ASN A 115 -11.08 0.13 -1.15
CA ASN A 115 -12.24 0.84 -0.67
C ASN A 115 -12.55 0.51 0.80
N LYS A 116 -13.51 1.24 1.40
CA LYS A 116 -13.91 1.04 2.79
C LYS A 116 -14.50 -0.34 3.06
N GLU A 117 -15.24 -0.92 2.08
CA GLU A 117 -15.83 -2.26 2.22
C GLU A 117 -14.74 -3.33 2.40
N LYS A 118 -13.67 -3.25 1.60
CA LYS A 118 -12.51 -4.14 1.77
C LYS A 118 -11.82 -3.90 3.11
N MET A 119 -11.65 -2.63 3.52
CA MET A 119 -11.06 -2.31 4.81
C MET A 119 -11.87 -2.87 5.99
N ASP A 120 -13.20 -2.90 5.89
CA ASP A 120 -14.05 -3.52 6.91
C ASP A 120 -13.78 -5.03 7.03
N ASN A 121 -13.56 -5.74 5.92
CA ASN A 121 -13.15 -7.14 5.94
C ASN A 121 -11.77 -7.32 6.59
N VAL A 122 -10.82 -6.43 6.30
CA VAL A 122 -9.48 -6.41 6.94
C VAL A 122 -9.61 -6.23 8.45
N TYR A 123 -10.44 -5.29 8.91
CA TYR A 123 -10.65 -5.04 10.35
C TYR A 123 -11.34 -6.20 11.07
N LEU A 124 -12.21 -6.94 10.37
CA LEU A 124 -12.80 -8.16 10.93
C LEU A 124 -11.74 -9.24 11.20
N ARG A 125 -10.72 -9.34 10.35
CA ARG A 125 -9.61 -10.30 10.52
C ARG A 125 -8.55 -9.80 11.50
N HIS A 126 -8.30 -8.49 11.50
CA HIS A 126 -7.29 -7.83 12.31
C HIS A 126 -7.90 -6.67 13.12
N PRO A 127 -8.69 -6.97 14.18
CA PRO A 127 -9.42 -5.93 14.93
C PRO A 127 -8.52 -4.82 15.51
N GLY A 128 -7.23 -5.13 15.79
CA GLY A 128 -6.27 -4.16 16.33
C GLY A 128 -5.48 -3.38 15.27
N LEU A 129 -5.73 -3.61 13.96
CA LEU A 129 -4.94 -2.97 12.91
C LEU A 129 -5.16 -1.44 12.88
N LYS A 130 -6.41 -1.03 13.02
CA LYS A 130 -6.78 0.40 12.96
C LYS A 130 -6.07 1.24 14.01
N GLU A 131 -5.88 0.71 15.20
CA GLU A 131 -5.24 1.38 16.34
C GLU A 131 -3.72 1.50 16.19
N LYS A 132 -3.13 0.81 15.21
CA LYS A 132 -1.70 0.90 14.92
C LYS A 132 -1.34 2.13 14.09
N PHE A 133 -2.31 2.77 13.42
CA PHE A 133 -2.10 3.89 12.51
C PHE A 133 -2.79 5.17 12.98
N ASP A 134 -2.13 6.31 12.75
CA ASP A 134 -2.72 7.63 13.06
C ASP A 134 -3.80 8.01 12.04
N HIS A 135 -3.60 7.62 10.76
CA HIS A 135 -4.55 7.85 9.68
C HIS A 135 -4.65 6.62 8.75
N ILE A 136 -5.81 6.45 8.13
CA ILE A 136 -6.05 5.46 7.09
C ILE A 136 -6.80 6.16 5.97
N LEU A 137 -6.16 6.25 4.79
CA LEU A 137 -6.72 6.81 3.58
C LEU A 137 -7.07 5.67 2.62
N THR A 138 -8.31 5.65 2.19
CA THR A 138 -8.88 4.69 1.25
C THR A 138 -9.14 5.35 -0.10
N SER A 139 -9.55 4.60 -1.11
CA SER A 139 -9.87 5.13 -2.44
C SER A 139 -10.90 6.26 -2.43
N GLU A 140 -11.74 6.38 -1.40
CA GLU A 140 -12.74 7.43 -1.25
C GLU A 140 -12.16 8.75 -0.72
N ASP A 141 -10.92 8.76 -0.24
CA ASP A 141 -10.31 9.93 0.39
C ASP A 141 -9.50 10.80 -0.59
N PHE A 142 -9.34 10.38 -1.85
CA PHE A 142 -8.65 11.14 -2.91
C PHE A 142 -9.38 11.02 -4.25
N LYS A 143 -9.16 12.00 -5.15
CA LYS A 143 -9.86 12.08 -6.44
C LYS A 143 -9.16 11.33 -7.56
N LYS A 144 -7.85 11.26 -7.50
CA LYS A 144 -7.02 10.60 -8.52
C LYS A 144 -6.30 9.42 -7.89
N SER A 145 -6.55 8.24 -8.45
CA SER A 145 -5.86 7.01 -8.05
C SER A 145 -4.38 7.04 -8.43
N LYS A 146 -3.57 6.21 -7.82
CA LYS A 146 -2.21 5.88 -8.26
C LYS A 146 -2.25 5.53 -9.77
N PRO A 147 -1.34 6.03 -10.60
CA PRO A 147 -0.03 6.61 -10.26
C PRO A 147 -0.01 8.10 -9.91
N SER A 148 -1.15 8.80 -9.79
CA SER A 148 -1.15 10.19 -9.31
C SER A 148 -0.57 10.24 -7.89
N PRO A 149 0.29 11.23 -7.56
CA PRO A 149 0.86 11.39 -6.21
C PRO A 149 -0.15 11.93 -5.18
N GLU A 150 -1.38 12.23 -5.59
CA GLU A 150 -2.39 12.91 -4.77
C GLU A 150 -2.62 12.23 -3.41
N CYS A 151 -2.70 10.90 -3.38
CA CYS A 151 -2.96 10.16 -2.15
C CYS A 151 -1.83 10.34 -1.11
N TYR A 152 -0.58 10.28 -1.54
CA TYR A 152 0.57 10.44 -0.65
C TYR A 152 0.78 11.90 -0.23
N LEU A 153 0.62 12.85 -1.16
CA LEU A 153 0.66 14.28 -0.83
C LEU A 153 -0.43 14.65 0.18
N ARG A 154 -1.63 14.10 0.04
CA ARG A 154 -2.71 14.30 1.01
C ARG A 154 -2.38 13.71 2.38
N ALA A 155 -1.79 12.52 2.43
CA ALA A 155 -1.33 11.94 3.68
C ALA A 155 -0.27 12.81 4.36
N MET A 156 0.72 13.31 3.62
CA MET A 156 1.74 14.23 4.15
C MET A 156 1.12 15.53 4.68
N GLU A 157 0.13 16.10 3.96
CA GLU A 157 -0.61 17.27 4.42
C GLU A 157 -1.30 17.04 5.76
N MET A 158 -1.93 15.88 5.97
CA MET A 158 -2.58 15.53 7.24
C MET A 158 -1.58 15.49 8.41
N PHE A 159 -0.34 15.07 8.16
CA PHE A 159 0.72 15.08 9.16
C PHE A 159 1.45 16.42 9.28
N SER A 160 1.20 17.36 8.35
CA SER A 160 1.93 18.64 8.24
C SER A 160 3.44 18.44 8.07
N VAL A 161 3.83 17.51 7.19
CA VAL A 161 5.23 17.18 6.86
C VAL A 161 5.52 17.48 5.39
N THR A 162 6.82 17.70 5.08
CA THR A 162 7.30 17.83 3.70
C THR A 162 7.62 16.44 3.11
N PRO A 163 7.77 16.32 1.79
CA PRO A 163 8.17 15.06 1.17
C PRO A 163 9.48 14.47 1.73
N GLU A 164 10.46 15.32 2.06
CA GLU A 164 11.74 14.88 2.61
C GLU A 164 11.64 14.31 4.03
N GLU A 165 10.49 14.49 4.69
CA GLU A 165 10.18 13.98 6.02
C GLU A 165 9.31 12.71 5.95
N ALA A 166 8.93 12.27 4.74
CA ALA A 166 8.10 11.10 4.53
C ALA A 166 8.89 9.94 3.92
N VAL A 167 8.60 8.74 4.40
CA VAL A 167 9.05 7.47 3.81
C VAL A 167 7.82 6.68 3.39
N ILE A 168 7.74 6.30 2.12
CA ILE A 168 6.63 5.55 1.54
C ILE A 168 7.08 4.12 1.26
N PHE A 169 6.26 3.15 1.69
CA PHE A 169 6.44 1.71 1.43
C PHE A 169 5.43 1.25 0.39
N GLU A 170 5.89 0.70 -0.72
CA GLU A 170 5.09 0.33 -1.90
C GLU A 170 5.65 -0.86 -2.66
N ASP A 171 4.80 -1.62 -3.36
CA ASP A 171 5.17 -2.82 -4.10
C ASP A 171 4.70 -2.81 -5.56
N SER A 172 3.63 -2.03 -5.87
CA SER A 172 3.03 -1.97 -7.19
C SER A 172 3.67 -0.88 -8.06
N ILE A 173 3.77 -1.11 -9.38
CA ILE A 173 4.36 -0.12 -10.30
C ILE A 173 3.61 1.22 -10.24
N CYS A 174 2.28 1.21 -10.24
CA CYS A 174 1.48 2.43 -10.15
C CYS A 174 1.71 3.16 -8.82
N GLY A 175 1.82 2.41 -7.72
CA GLY A 175 2.08 2.98 -6.41
C GLY A 175 3.50 3.52 -6.27
N LEU A 176 4.50 2.80 -6.78
CA LEU A 176 5.89 3.24 -6.82
C LEU A 176 6.05 4.53 -7.65
N GLN A 177 5.37 4.65 -8.79
CA GLN A 177 5.33 5.89 -9.59
C GLN A 177 4.70 7.03 -8.78
N SER A 178 3.56 6.77 -8.14
CA SER A 178 2.88 7.75 -7.27
C SER A 178 3.78 8.22 -6.13
N ALA A 179 4.47 7.28 -5.46
CA ALA A 179 5.40 7.56 -4.38
C ALA A 179 6.59 8.41 -4.87
N LYS A 180 7.22 8.04 -5.98
CA LYS A 180 8.33 8.77 -6.59
C LYS A 180 7.95 10.19 -7.00
N GLU A 181 6.77 10.36 -7.63
CA GLU A 181 6.26 11.68 -8.04
C GLU A 181 5.90 12.57 -6.84
N SER A 182 5.61 12.00 -5.67
CA SER A 182 5.35 12.75 -4.45
C SER A 182 6.59 13.44 -3.88
N GLY A 183 7.81 13.00 -4.27
CA GLY A 183 9.09 13.52 -3.81
C GLY A 183 9.58 12.95 -2.48
N ALA A 184 8.85 12.01 -1.89
CA ALA A 184 9.25 11.31 -0.65
C ALA A 184 10.36 10.29 -0.88
N THR A 185 10.96 9.79 0.20
CA THR A 185 11.82 8.60 0.14
C THR A 185 10.94 7.37 -0.13
N VAL A 186 11.32 6.57 -1.13
CA VAL A 186 10.57 5.39 -1.57
C VAL A 186 11.30 4.12 -1.18
N VAL A 187 10.66 3.28 -0.38
CA VAL A 187 11.07 1.91 -0.07
C VAL A 187 10.15 0.96 -0.84
N GLY A 188 10.70 0.33 -1.87
CA GLY A 188 9.95 -0.61 -2.69
C GLY A 188 10.05 -2.03 -2.12
N LEU A 189 8.90 -2.73 -2.04
CA LEU A 189 8.85 -4.14 -1.69
C LEU A 189 8.81 -5.00 -2.96
N SER A 190 9.63 -6.03 -3.03
CA SER A 190 9.62 -6.98 -4.16
C SER A 190 8.65 -8.15 -3.96
N THR A 191 7.51 -7.87 -3.36
CA THR A 191 6.43 -8.85 -3.10
C THR A 191 5.55 -9.10 -4.33
N THR A 192 5.29 -8.05 -5.10
CA THR A 192 4.42 -8.09 -6.29
C THR A 192 5.21 -8.08 -7.60
N ASN A 193 6.30 -7.35 -7.65
CA ASN A 193 7.17 -7.21 -8.82
C ASN A 193 8.59 -7.65 -8.50
N SER A 194 9.42 -7.93 -9.52
CA SER A 194 10.81 -8.30 -9.30
C SER A 194 11.61 -7.14 -8.68
N ALA A 195 12.63 -7.45 -7.91
CA ALA A 195 13.48 -6.45 -7.28
C ALA A 195 14.11 -5.48 -8.30
N GLU A 196 14.45 -5.98 -9.50
CA GLU A 196 14.99 -5.17 -10.60
C GLU A 196 13.96 -4.15 -11.08
N THR A 197 12.69 -4.56 -11.26
CA THR A 197 11.61 -3.65 -11.66
C THR A 197 11.33 -2.61 -10.59
N VAL A 198 11.28 -3.02 -9.32
CA VAL A 198 11.06 -2.13 -8.17
C VAL A 198 12.18 -1.08 -8.06
N ALA A 199 13.43 -1.48 -8.30
CA ALA A 199 14.60 -0.60 -8.23
C ALA A 199 14.59 0.56 -9.25
N GLU A 200 13.78 0.48 -10.31
CA GLU A 200 13.62 1.59 -11.27
C GLU A 200 12.90 2.81 -10.65
N TYR A 201 12.13 2.58 -9.58
CA TYR A 201 11.27 3.58 -8.97
C TYR A 201 11.65 3.90 -7.52
N ALA A 202 12.27 2.98 -6.80
CA ALA A 202 12.52 3.07 -5.37
C ALA A 202 13.94 3.55 -5.03
N ASP A 203 14.11 4.23 -3.90
CA ASP A 203 15.42 4.57 -3.32
C ASP A 203 16.04 3.36 -2.61
N TYR A 204 15.19 2.49 -2.04
CA TYR A 204 15.56 1.25 -1.36
C TYR A 204 14.65 0.12 -1.82
N VAL A 205 15.19 -1.09 -1.90
CA VAL A 205 14.43 -2.30 -2.24
C VAL A 205 14.60 -3.33 -1.13
N ILE A 206 13.48 -3.83 -0.61
CA ILE A 206 13.44 -4.88 0.40
C ILE A 206 12.51 -6.02 -0.07
N SER A 207 12.71 -7.24 0.41
CA SER A 207 11.81 -8.35 0.13
C SER A 207 10.61 -8.38 1.09
N ASP A 208 10.85 -7.99 2.33
CA ASP A 208 9.89 -7.92 3.43
C ASP A 208 10.47 -7.03 4.55
N PHE A 209 9.79 -6.94 5.69
CA PHE A 209 10.23 -6.09 6.81
C PHE A 209 11.16 -6.80 7.82
N THR A 210 11.50 -8.06 7.61
CA THR A 210 12.27 -8.85 8.57
C THR A 210 13.68 -8.25 8.77
N GLY A 211 13.98 -7.87 10.01
CA GLY A 211 15.30 -7.34 10.38
C GLY A 211 15.54 -5.88 10.01
N HIS A 212 14.58 -5.21 9.37
CA HIS A 212 14.70 -3.80 9.02
C HIS A 212 14.23 -2.88 10.16
N SER A 213 14.80 -1.68 10.20
CA SER A 213 14.40 -0.57 11.07
C SER A 213 14.13 0.69 10.24
N PHE A 214 13.22 1.53 10.70
CA PHE A 214 12.86 2.76 9.99
C PHE A 214 14.05 3.71 9.79
N ARG A 215 15.03 3.68 10.70
CA ARG A 215 16.22 4.53 10.65
C ARG A 215 17.10 4.29 9.43
N GLU A 216 16.99 3.12 8.80
CA GLU A 216 17.72 2.80 7.56
C GLU A 216 17.25 3.63 6.38
N PHE A 217 16.00 4.13 6.41
CA PHE A 217 15.32 4.79 5.31
C PHE A 217 15.20 6.31 5.45
N ILE A 218 15.58 6.88 6.61
CA ILE A 218 15.59 8.34 6.83
C ILE A 218 16.97 8.93 6.48
N ARG A 219 16.95 10.10 5.81
CA ARG A 219 18.16 10.83 5.37
C ARG A 219 18.51 11.98 6.32
#